data_c6ecbeb0519708f08457b0cd66eb2866
#
_entry.id   c6ecbeb0519708f08457b0cd66eb2866
#
_cell.length_a   1.000
_cell.length_b   1.000
_cell.length_c   1.000
_cell.angle_alpha   90.00
_cell.angle_beta   90.00
_cell.angle_gamma   90.00
#
_symmetry.space_group_name_H-M   'P 1'
#
loop_
_entity.id
_entity.type
_entity.pdbx_description
1 polymer ?
#
loop_
_entity_poly.entity_id
_entity_poly.type
_entity_poly.pdbx_seq_one_letter_code
_entity_poly.pdbx_strand_id
1 'polypeptide(L)'
;MDELQRVLSGDIAAVDIDAVGLSDAHITRLYGAMLTARALDRRSARLHEEGVIDFYVGSRGIEAVSVGVASVLGAQDWLFPSHRDVGMYLVRGGSMRSWFDQLLGNVADLAKGRQIPGHHSLPDGRFVSVSGRVGAQIAQAAGCAMAMKVRGDEACAVASFGEATSAGADFHAGMNIAARFRAPVIFLCRSAVRTVGAEIGTATPVAARAATYGVRSVRVDGSDALAVFQAMREAHDSARRGGGPTLLEAVLEPAAMFGEEPDDAGGGALAADPVARLRDYLEQCGRWDAAREEEFATQLRQRVDEALAAAAAEAQPRGESLFADVYEELPWMLQEQREQLLEEEGERDG
;
A
#
# COMPACT_ATOMS: atom_id res chain seq x y z
N MET A 1 6.78 3.68 -27.61
CA MET A 1 6.77 4.11 -26.18
C MET A 1 5.31 4.27 -25.83
N ASP A 2 4.78 3.42 -24.96
CA ASP A 2 3.37 3.52 -24.59
C ASP A 2 3.13 4.86 -23.89
N GLU A 3 2.14 5.57 -24.35
CA GLU A 3 1.72 6.86 -23.80
C GLU A 3 1.28 6.70 -22.35
N LEU A 4 1.69 7.63 -21.50
CA LEU A 4 1.33 7.61 -20.08
C LEU A 4 -0.15 7.99 -19.94
N GLN A 5 -0.99 7.10 -19.44
CA GLN A 5 -2.41 7.40 -19.24
C GLN A 5 -2.59 8.48 -18.18
N ARG A 6 -3.43 9.48 -18.49
CA ARG A 6 -3.81 10.59 -17.62
C ARG A 6 -5.28 10.90 -17.80
N VAL A 7 -5.95 11.29 -16.74
CA VAL A 7 -7.33 11.79 -16.73
C VAL A 7 -7.35 13.26 -16.33
N LEU A 8 -6.70 13.61 -15.24
CA LEU A 8 -6.57 14.98 -14.74
C LEU A 8 -5.44 15.72 -15.51
N SER A 9 -5.67 16.03 -16.80
CA SER A 9 -4.71 16.75 -17.65
C SER A 9 -5.44 17.74 -18.55
N GLY A 10 -4.81 18.86 -18.88
CA GLY A 10 -5.43 19.93 -19.67
C GLY A 10 -6.55 20.65 -18.92
N ASP A 11 -7.72 20.79 -19.53
CA ASP A 11 -8.91 21.36 -18.88
C ASP A 11 -9.54 20.32 -17.94
N ILE A 12 -9.11 20.33 -16.68
CA ILE A 12 -9.55 19.36 -15.68
C ILE A 12 -11.02 19.50 -15.30
N ALA A 13 -11.62 20.67 -15.48
CA ALA A 13 -13.05 20.89 -15.23
C ALA A 13 -13.95 20.18 -16.24
N ALA A 14 -13.42 19.89 -17.44
CA ALA A 14 -14.14 19.16 -18.49
C ALA A 14 -14.06 17.63 -18.37
N VAL A 15 -13.41 17.11 -17.32
CA VAL A 15 -13.28 15.65 -17.10
C VAL A 15 -14.65 15.04 -16.81
N ASP A 16 -15.07 14.10 -17.64
CA ASP A 16 -16.28 13.30 -17.43
C ASP A 16 -16.01 12.13 -16.49
N ILE A 17 -16.43 12.29 -15.23
CA ILE A 17 -16.23 11.27 -14.19
C ILE A 17 -17.11 10.02 -14.39
N ASP A 18 -18.25 10.16 -15.07
CA ASP A 18 -19.10 9.02 -15.37
C ASP A 18 -18.40 8.11 -16.40
N ALA A 19 -17.63 8.65 -17.32
CA ALA A 19 -16.77 7.88 -18.22
C ALA A 19 -15.67 7.13 -17.46
N VAL A 20 -15.14 7.70 -16.37
CA VAL A 20 -14.23 7.02 -15.45
C VAL A 20 -14.95 5.95 -14.62
N GLY A 21 -16.29 6.00 -14.52
CA GLY A 21 -17.13 5.09 -13.74
C GLY A 21 -17.16 5.42 -12.26
N LEU A 22 -17.01 6.70 -11.92
CA LEU A 22 -17.10 7.22 -10.57
C LEU A 22 -18.30 8.17 -10.47
N SER A 23 -18.94 8.21 -9.30
CA SER A 23 -19.88 9.26 -8.93
C SER A 23 -19.19 10.30 -8.06
N ASP A 24 -19.81 11.46 -7.89
CA ASP A 24 -19.35 12.53 -7.01
C ASP A 24 -19.04 12.03 -5.59
N ALA A 25 -19.92 11.20 -5.05
CA ALA A 25 -19.74 10.60 -3.74
C ALA A 25 -18.54 9.65 -3.67
N HIS A 26 -18.23 8.95 -4.76
CA HIS A 26 -17.05 8.08 -4.83
C HIS A 26 -15.76 8.89 -4.83
N ILE A 27 -15.68 9.98 -5.64
CA ILE A 27 -14.48 10.81 -5.71
C ILE A 27 -14.23 11.54 -4.39
N THR A 28 -15.27 12.06 -3.75
CA THR A 28 -15.13 12.70 -2.43
C THR A 28 -14.62 11.71 -1.37
N ARG A 29 -15.12 10.46 -1.39
CA ARG A 29 -14.60 9.42 -0.49
C ARG A 29 -13.14 9.06 -0.81
N LEU A 30 -12.79 8.97 -2.09
CA LEU A 30 -11.42 8.70 -2.54
C LEU A 30 -10.48 9.80 -2.04
N TYR A 31 -10.87 11.07 -2.17
CA TYR A 31 -10.12 12.20 -1.65
C TYR A 31 -9.96 12.14 -0.13
N GLY A 32 -11.04 11.91 0.62
CA GLY A 32 -10.99 11.75 2.07
C GLY A 32 -10.09 10.59 2.52
N ALA A 33 -10.07 9.49 1.78
CA ALA A 33 -9.17 8.36 2.04
C ALA A 33 -7.70 8.73 1.78
N MET A 34 -7.41 9.52 0.74
CA MET A 34 -6.06 10.02 0.46
C MET A 34 -5.57 10.97 1.57
N LEU A 35 -6.42 11.89 2.03
CA LEU A 35 -6.12 12.76 3.18
C LEU A 35 -5.84 11.94 4.44
N THR A 36 -6.66 10.91 4.68
CA THR A 36 -6.50 10.03 5.84
C THR A 36 -5.19 9.25 5.77
N ALA A 37 -4.86 8.71 4.60
CA ALA A 37 -3.60 8.00 4.39
C ALA A 37 -2.39 8.90 4.65
N ARG A 38 -2.42 10.13 4.14
CA ARG A 38 -1.37 11.14 4.36
C ARG A 38 -1.21 11.53 5.82
N ALA A 39 -2.31 11.74 6.55
CA ALA A 39 -2.24 12.09 7.96
C ALA A 39 -1.66 10.96 8.81
N LEU A 40 -2.08 9.72 8.54
CA LEU A 40 -1.58 8.54 9.23
C LEU A 40 -0.09 8.29 8.93
N ASP A 41 0.30 8.43 7.66
CA ASP A 41 1.69 8.35 7.21
C ASP A 41 2.58 9.38 7.93
N ARG A 42 2.16 10.64 7.91
CA ARG A 42 2.90 11.74 8.57
C ARG A 42 3.07 11.49 10.07
N ARG A 43 2.01 11.03 10.76
CA ARG A 43 2.14 10.73 12.19
C ARG A 43 3.06 9.54 12.46
N SER A 44 3.02 8.53 11.61
CA SER A 44 3.92 7.37 11.68
C SER A 44 5.38 7.75 11.44
N ALA A 45 5.65 8.61 10.44
CA ALA A 45 6.99 9.15 10.19
C ALA A 45 7.55 9.89 11.40
N ARG A 46 6.72 10.74 12.05
CA ARG A 46 7.12 11.44 13.29
C ARG A 46 7.45 10.50 14.44
N LEU A 47 6.71 9.40 14.61
CA LEU A 47 7.04 8.39 15.63
C LEU A 47 8.43 7.80 15.40
N HIS A 48 8.82 7.62 14.15
CA HIS A 48 10.18 7.18 13.81
C HIS A 48 11.24 8.27 14.08
N GLU A 49 10.98 9.51 13.69
CA GLU A 49 11.87 10.66 13.96
C GLU A 49 12.05 10.91 15.47
N GLU A 50 10.98 10.74 16.25
CA GLU A 50 10.97 10.83 17.71
C GLU A 50 11.65 9.64 18.39
N GLY A 51 12.05 8.60 17.65
CA GLY A 51 12.68 7.38 18.18
C GLY A 51 11.72 6.48 18.96
N VAL A 52 10.40 6.65 18.78
CA VAL A 52 9.38 5.81 19.40
C VAL A 52 9.27 4.46 18.70
N ILE A 53 9.52 4.43 17.41
CA ILE A 53 9.59 3.20 16.59
C ILE A 53 10.91 3.17 15.81
N ASP A 54 11.48 1.98 15.66
CA ASP A 54 12.81 1.80 15.06
C ASP A 54 12.83 1.86 13.53
N PHE A 55 11.67 1.65 12.90
CA PHE A 55 11.60 1.56 11.44
C PHE A 55 10.26 2.12 10.93
N TYR A 56 10.35 2.93 9.88
CA TYR A 56 9.20 3.36 9.08
C TYR A 56 9.63 3.73 7.67
N VAL A 57 8.80 3.40 6.68
CA VAL A 57 9.00 3.81 5.29
C VAL A 57 7.82 4.65 4.85
N GLY A 58 8.04 5.95 4.67
CA GLY A 58 7.00 6.90 4.29
C GLY A 58 6.30 6.57 2.97
N SER A 59 5.03 6.90 2.89
CA SER A 59 4.16 6.66 1.73
C SER A 59 3.65 7.94 1.07
N ARG A 60 4.20 9.08 1.45
CA ARG A 60 3.85 10.38 0.84
C ARG A 60 4.06 10.35 -0.67
N GLY A 61 3.11 10.93 -1.39
CA GLY A 61 3.13 11.04 -2.86
C GLY A 61 2.61 9.80 -3.60
N ILE A 62 2.28 8.71 -2.88
CA ILE A 62 1.69 7.51 -3.49
C ILE A 62 0.22 7.29 -3.11
N GLU A 63 -0.42 8.29 -2.49
CA GLU A 63 -1.80 8.18 -2.01
C GLU A 63 -2.77 7.88 -3.15
N ALA A 64 -2.59 8.53 -4.32
CA ALA A 64 -3.42 8.28 -5.50
C ALA A 64 -3.31 6.82 -5.97
N VAL A 65 -2.09 6.25 -5.97
CA VAL A 65 -1.87 4.86 -6.35
C VAL A 65 -2.50 3.92 -5.33
N SER A 66 -2.19 4.09 -4.05
CA SER A 66 -2.63 3.15 -3.00
C SER A 66 -4.14 3.17 -2.81
N VAL A 67 -4.75 4.37 -2.74
CA VAL A 67 -6.21 4.51 -2.57
C VAL A 67 -6.95 4.18 -3.86
N GLY A 68 -6.47 4.69 -5.02
CA GLY A 68 -7.10 4.44 -6.32
C GLY A 68 -7.17 2.95 -6.66
N VAL A 69 -6.09 2.21 -6.46
CA VAL A 69 -6.05 0.76 -6.70
C VAL A 69 -6.99 0.01 -5.75
N ALA A 70 -6.91 0.28 -4.44
CA ALA A 70 -7.71 -0.45 -3.46
C ALA A 70 -9.21 -0.17 -3.58
N SER A 71 -9.59 1.02 -4.07
CA SER A 71 -11.00 1.41 -4.26
C SER A 71 -11.72 0.64 -5.36
N VAL A 72 -11.00 -0.06 -6.24
CA VAL A 72 -11.57 -0.94 -7.26
C VAL A 72 -11.84 -2.34 -6.72
N LEU A 73 -11.12 -2.77 -5.70
CA LEU A 73 -11.14 -4.15 -5.24
C LEU A 73 -12.41 -4.50 -4.49
N GLY A 74 -12.99 -5.63 -4.85
CA GLY A 74 -14.12 -6.25 -4.13
C GLY A 74 -13.65 -7.01 -2.87
N ALA A 75 -14.61 -7.41 -2.03
CA ALA A 75 -14.33 -8.14 -0.80
C ALA A 75 -13.63 -9.50 -1.03
N GLN A 76 -13.76 -10.07 -2.23
CA GLN A 76 -13.17 -11.37 -2.56
C GLN A 76 -11.73 -11.28 -3.06
N ASP A 77 -11.27 -10.08 -3.42
CA ASP A 77 -9.94 -9.87 -3.97
C ASP A 77 -8.87 -9.88 -2.89
N TRP A 78 -7.69 -10.41 -3.22
CA TRP A 78 -6.55 -10.48 -2.33
C TRP A 78 -5.51 -9.43 -2.65
N LEU A 79 -4.98 -8.79 -1.61
CA LEU A 79 -3.95 -7.78 -1.72
C LEU A 79 -2.66 -8.26 -1.06
N PHE A 80 -1.59 -8.28 -1.82
CA PHE A 80 -0.24 -8.59 -1.39
C PHE A 80 0.57 -7.29 -1.37
N PRO A 81 0.58 -6.57 -0.25
CA PRO A 81 1.08 -5.21 -0.16
C PRO A 81 2.60 -5.13 -0.02
N SER A 82 3.07 -3.89 -0.02
CA SER A 82 4.39 -3.49 0.44
C SER A 82 4.29 -2.61 1.69
N HIS A 83 5.42 -2.22 2.27
CA HIS A 83 5.48 -1.37 3.46
C HIS A 83 4.83 0.02 3.29
N ARG A 84 4.62 0.47 2.05
CA ARG A 84 4.15 1.83 1.73
C ARG A 84 2.67 1.90 1.37
N ASP A 85 1.90 0.87 1.65
CA ASP A 85 0.51 0.76 1.17
C ASP A 85 -0.53 1.10 2.25
N VAL A 86 -0.27 2.16 3.06
CA VAL A 86 -1.20 2.65 4.10
C VAL A 86 -2.59 2.97 3.53
N GLY A 87 -2.67 3.59 2.34
CA GLY A 87 -3.95 3.87 1.70
C GLY A 87 -4.72 2.60 1.34
N MET A 88 -4.03 1.57 0.88
CA MET A 88 -4.65 0.25 0.63
C MET A 88 -5.17 -0.39 1.91
N TYR A 89 -4.39 -0.33 3.00
CA TYR A 89 -4.80 -0.85 4.30
C TYR A 89 -6.09 -0.20 4.80
N LEU A 90 -6.18 1.13 4.73
CA LEU A 90 -7.36 1.90 5.14
C LEU A 90 -8.59 1.57 4.29
N VAL A 91 -8.45 1.54 2.97
CA VAL A 91 -9.55 1.24 2.05
C VAL A 91 -10.06 -0.20 2.22
N ARG A 92 -9.18 -1.13 2.60
CA ARG A 92 -9.56 -2.52 2.91
C ARG A 92 -10.22 -2.70 4.28
N GLY A 93 -10.43 -1.62 5.03
CA GLY A 93 -11.13 -1.62 6.33
C GLY A 93 -10.20 -1.64 7.54
N GLY A 94 -8.91 -1.44 7.35
CA GLY A 94 -7.97 -1.28 8.44
C GLY A 94 -8.25 -0.02 9.25
N SER A 95 -8.17 -0.09 10.58
CA SER A 95 -8.38 1.05 11.46
C SER A 95 -7.08 1.79 11.75
N MET A 96 -7.15 3.09 12.06
CA MET A 96 -5.99 3.85 12.53
C MET A 96 -5.44 3.27 13.84
N ARG A 97 -6.32 2.75 14.70
CA ARG A 97 -5.94 2.11 15.94
C ARG A 97 -5.07 0.88 15.70
N SER A 98 -5.54 -0.08 14.91
CA SER A 98 -4.78 -1.30 14.60
C SER A 98 -3.50 -1.02 13.80
N TRP A 99 -3.46 0.08 13.03
CA TRP A 99 -2.24 0.57 12.43
C TRP A 99 -1.18 0.92 13.47
N PHE A 100 -1.54 1.72 14.48
CA PHE A 100 -0.61 2.10 15.55
C PHE A 100 -0.31 0.93 16.50
N ASP A 101 -1.25 0.01 16.75
CA ASP A 101 -1.00 -1.20 17.54
C ASP A 101 0.17 -2.01 16.95
N GLN A 102 0.21 -2.16 15.61
CA GLN A 102 1.30 -2.86 14.93
C GLN A 102 2.62 -2.04 14.95
N LEU A 103 2.55 -0.72 14.74
CA LEU A 103 3.77 0.11 14.80
C LEU A 103 4.41 0.10 16.20
N LEU A 104 3.59 0.10 17.25
CA LEU A 104 4.05 0.06 18.64
C LEU A 104 4.32 -1.37 19.15
N GLY A 105 3.92 -2.40 18.39
CA GLY A 105 4.13 -3.80 18.74
C GLY A 105 3.45 -4.23 20.03
N ASN A 106 2.31 -3.64 20.39
CA ASN A 106 1.59 -3.90 21.64
C ASN A 106 0.78 -5.21 21.60
N VAL A 107 0.11 -5.56 22.71
CA VAL A 107 -0.67 -6.82 22.82
C VAL A 107 -1.88 -6.89 21.89
N ALA A 108 -2.36 -5.75 21.39
CA ALA A 108 -3.47 -5.68 20.44
C ALA A 108 -3.02 -5.83 18.97
N ASP A 109 -1.71 -5.79 18.69
CA ASP A 109 -1.16 -6.12 17.38
C ASP A 109 -1.47 -7.57 17.00
N LEU A 110 -1.95 -7.80 15.78
CA LEU A 110 -2.22 -9.16 15.27
C LEU A 110 -0.98 -10.05 15.27
N ALA A 111 0.20 -9.48 15.07
CA ALA A 111 1.48 -10.18 15.16
C ALA A 111 2.00 -10.28 16.61
N LYS A 112 1.29 -9.70 17.60
CA LYS A 112 1.66 -9.70 19.02
C LYS A 112 3.08 -9.15 19.26
N GLY A 113 3.47 -8.10 18.56
CA GLY A 113 4.79 -7.49 18.63
C GLY A 113 5.94 -8.33 18.04
N ARG A 114 5.64 -9.43 17.33
CA ARG A 114 6.67 -10.33 16.76
C ARG A 114 7.21 -9.86 15.41
N GLN A 115 6.67 -8.78 14.86
CA GLN A 115 7.10 -8.17 13.61
C GLN A 115 7.58 -6.74 13.86
N ILE A 116 8.60 -6.33 13.14
CA ILE A 116 9.04 -4.94 13.16
C ILE A 116 7.94 -4.01 12.61
N PRO A 117 7.96 -2.70 12.92
CA PRO A 117 6.98 -1.74 12.42
C PRO A 117 6.81 -1.80 10.90
N GLY A 118 5.59 -1.56 10.43
CA GLY A 118 5.27 -1.56 8.99
C GLY A 118 4.91 -2.94 8.41
N HIS A 119 4.83 -4.00 9.20
CA HIS A 119 4.44 -5.35 8.77
C HIS A 119 2.98 -5.67 9.06
N HIS A 120 2.11 -4.76 8.63
CA HIS A 120 0.67 -4.89 8.82
C HIS A 120 0.06 -6.10 8.11
N SER A 121 -1.00 -6.63 8.67
CA SER A 121 -1.92 -7.59 8.04
C SER A 121 -3.36 -7.25 8.40
N LEU A 122 -4.30 -7.65 7.54
CA LEU A 122 -5.72 -7.46 7.78
C LEU A 122 -6.49 -8.65 7.18
N PRO A 123 -6.72 -9.73 7.94
CA PRO A 123 -7.35 -10.94 7.43
C PRO A 123 -8.73 -10.70 6.83
N ASP A 124 -9.60 -9.95 7.52
CA ASP A 124 -10.94 -9.63 7.05
C ASP A 124 -10.94 -8.77 5.78
N GLY A 125 -9.92 -7.94 5.61
CA GLY A 125 -9.68 -7.14 4.41
C GLY A 125 -8.96 -7.90 3.30
N ARG A 126 -8.56 -9.17 3.51
CA ARG A 126 -7.69 -9.94 2.61
C ARG A 126 -6.42 -9.18 2.20
N PHE A 127 -5.91 -8.42 3.15
CA PHE A 127 -4.65 -7.71 3.06
C PHE A 127 -3.59 -8.60 3.73
N VAL A 128 -2.79 -9.26 2.91
CA VAL A 128 -1.78 -10.23 3.35
C VAL A 128 -0.68 -9.51 4.14
N SER A 129 -0.09 -10.18 5.11
CA SER A 129 1.02 -9.63 5.88
C SER A 129 2.11 -9.09 4.98
N VAL A 130 2.54 -7.86 5.24
CA VAL A 130 3.69 -7.28 4.54
C VAL A 130 4.92 -8.16 4.78
N SER A 131 5.67 -8.44 3.73
CA SER A 131 6.87 -9.27 3.80
C SER A 131 8.12 -8.42 3.95
N GLY A 132 8.98 -8.75 4.91
CA GLY A 132 10.31 -8.17 5.04
C GLY A 132 11.25 -8.57 3.87
N ARG A 133 10.95 -9.65 3.15
CA ARG A 133 11.66 -10.05 1.95
C ARG A 133 11.05 -9.36 0.72
N VAL A 134 11.79 -8.42 0.16
CA VAL A 134 11.38 -7.66 -1.02
C VAL A 134 11.17 -8.59 -2.21
N GLY A 135 9.97 -8.52 -2.80
CA GLY A 135 9.59 -9.29 -4.00
C GLY A 135 8.82 -10.58 -3.73
N ALA A 136 8.89 -11.15 -2.53
CA ALA A 136 8.21 -12.41 -2.19
C ALA A 136 6.70 -12.36 -2.48
N GLN A 137 6.07 -11.22 -2.25
CA GLN A 137 4.63 -11.01 -2.50
C GLN A 137 4.23 -11.23 -3.97
N ILE A 138 5.15 -11.08 -4.92
CA ILE A 138 4.86 -11.23 -6.36
C ILE A 138 4.55 -12.70 -6.69
N ALA A 139 5.42 -13.60 -6.26
CA ALA A 139 5.23 -15.04 -6.45
C ALA A 139 4.04 -15.57 -5.64
N GLN A 140 3.84 -15.06 -4.41
CA GLN A 140 2.72 -15.40 -3.55
C GLN A 140 1.38 -14.99 -4.19
N ALA A 141 1.27 -13.77 -4.72
CA ALA A 141 0.07 -13.30 -5.42
C ALA A 141 -0.23 -14.14 -6.67
N ALA A 142 0.79 -14.49 -7.45
CA ALA A 142 0.64 -15.37 -8.61
C ALA A 142 0.08 -16.75 -8.21
N GLY A 143 0.61 -17.34 -7.13
CA GLY A 143 0.12 -18.63 -6.60
C GLY A 143 -1.31 -18.54 -6.06
N CYS A 144 -1.64 -17.48 -5.32
CA CYS A 144 -3.00 -17.24 -4.84
C CYS A 144 -3.98 -17.10 -6.01
N ALA A 145 -3.63 -16.30 -7.02
CA ALA A 145 -4.45 -16.14 -8.23
C ALA A 145 -4.66 -17.45 -8.99
N MET A 146 -3.65 -18.32 -9.06
CA MET A 146 -3.79 -19.65 -9.63
C MET A 146 -4.79 -20.50 -8.85
N ALA A 147 -4.71 -20.48 -7.52
CA ALA A 147 -5.63 -21.22 -6.66
C ALA A 147 -7.07 -20.72 -6.83
N MET A 148 -7.29 -19.41 -6.87
CA MET A 148 -8.61 -18.82 -7.14
C MET A 148 -9.16 -19.28 -8.49
N LYS A 149 -8.34 -19.27 -9.55
CA LYS A 149 -8.72 -19.74 -10.87
C LYS A 149 -9.14 -21.23 -10.87
N VAL A 150 -8.37 -22.08 -10.18
CA VAL A 150 -8.70 -23.52 -10.06
C VAL A 150 -10.01 -23.73 -9.33
N ARG A 151 -10.30 -22.91 -8.32
CA ARG A 151 -11.55 -22.96 -7.55
C ARG A 151 -12.74 -22.35 -8.31
N GLY A 152 -12.51 -21.60 -9.38
CA GLY A 152 -13.56 -20.87 -10.09
C GLY A 152 -14.01 -19.61 -9.37
N ASP A 153 -13.20 -19.05 -8.48
CA ASP A 153 -13.52 -17.83 -7.75
C ASP A 153 -13.53 -16.63 -8.73
N GLU A 154 -14.56 -15.78 -8.67
CA GLU A 154 -14.62 -14.53 -9.43
C GLU A 154 -13.84 -13.40 -8.73
N ALA A 155 -12.55 -13.62 -8.52
CA ALA A 155 -11.66 -12.72 -7.77
C ALA A 155 -10.31 -12.61 -8.45
N CYS A 156 -9.54 -11.59 -8.06
CA CYS A 156 -8.16 -11.42 -8.47
C CYS A 156 -7.23 -11.19 -7.29
N ALA A 157 -5.93 -11.34 -7.52
CA ALA A 157 -4.88 -10.94 -6.59
C ALA A 157 -4.16 -9.70 -7.12
N VAL A 158 -3.74 -8.81 -6.21
CA VAL A 158 -2.90 -7.65 -6.54
C VAL A 158 -1.60 -7.74 -5.75
N ALA A 159 -0.46 -7.64 -6.43
CA ALA A 159 0.85 -7.54 -5.78
C ALA A 159 1.42 -6.13 -5.98
N SER A 160 1.70 -5.42 -4.88
CA SER A 160 2.27 -4.08 -4.90
C SER A 160 3.77 -4.11 -4.62
N PHE A 161 4.58 -3.46 -5.48
CA PHE A 161 6.03 -3.43 -5.35
C PHE A 161 6.65 -2.20 -6.02
N GLY A 162 7.89 -1.89 -5.65
CA GLY A 162 8.68 -0.84 -6.28
C GLY A 162 9.47 -1.33 -7.49
N GLU A 163 9.90 -0.42 -8.35
CA GLU A 163 10.64 -0.67 -9.58
C GLU A 163 11.88 -1.57 -9.38
N ALA A 164 12.67 -1.32 -8.32
CA ALA A 164 13.87 -2.09 -8.03
C ALA A 164 13.61 -3.60 -7.86
N THR A 165 12.43 -3.96 -7.36
CA THR A 165 12.00 -5.35 -7.19
C THR A 165 11.94 -6.11 -8.52
N SER A 166 11.75 -5.41 -9.63
CA SER A 166 11.67 -6.01 -10.97
C SER A 166 12.99 -6.63 -11.48
N ALA A 167 14.10 -6.39 -10.77
CA ALA A 167 15.38 -7.04 -11.04
C ALA A 167 15.54 -8.37 -10.28
N GLY A 168 14.65 -8.65 -9.31
CA GLY A 168 14.74 -9.85 -8.47
C GLY A 168 14.14 -11.10 -9.10
N ALA A 169 14.62 -12.27 -8.67
CA ALA A 169 14.17 -13.57 -9.18
C ALA A 169 12.66 -13.79 -8.97
N ASP A 170 12.09 -13.32 -7.86
CA ASP A 170 10.67 -13.47 -7.54
C ASP A 170 9.75 -12.74 -8.55
N PHE A 171 10.22 -11.60 -9.11
CA PHE A 171 9.52 -10.93 -10.20
C PHE A 171 9.46 -11.81 -11.46
N HIS A 172 10.61 -12.33 -11.89
CA HIS A 172 10.70 -13.17 -13.09
C HIS A 172 9.88 -14.46 -12.93
N ALA A 173 9.96 -15.10 -11.78
CA ALA A 173 9.20 -16.32 -11.48
C ALA A 173 7.69 -16.05 -11.46
N GLY A 174 7.27 -15.01 -10.73
CA GLY A 174 5.85 -14.64 -10.62
C GLY A 174 5.22 -14.26 -11.96
N MET A 175 5.92 -13.43 -12.76
CA MET A 175 5.47 -13.04 -14.10
C MET A 175 5.32 -14.24 -15.02
N ASN A 176 6.33 -15.12 -15.07
CA ASN A 176 6.32 -16.31 -15.92
C ASN A 176 5.20 -17.28 -15.56
N ILE A 177 5.04 -17.58 -14.26
CA ILE A 177 3.98 -18.48 -13.77
C ILE A 177 2.60 -17.88 -14.06
N ALA A 178 2.39 -16.62 -13.71
CA ALA A 178 1.11 -15.95 -13.93
C ALA A 178 0.72 -15.94 -15.41
N ALA A 179 1.66 -15.63 -16.30
CA ALA A 179 1.45 -15.65 -17.74
C ALA A 179 1.09 -17.05 -18.25
N ARG A 180 1.90 -18.05 -17.89
CA ARG A 180 1.73 -19.45 -18.33
C ARG A 180 0.38 -20.02 -17.97
N PHE A 181 -0.14 -19.69 -16.78
CA PHE A 181 -1.42 -20.18 -16.29
C PHE A 181 -2.58 -19.19 -16.50
N ARG A 182 -2.32 -18.01 -17.12
CA ARG A 182 -3.32 -16.94 -17.27
C ARG A 182 -4.02 -16.66 -15.94
N ALA A 183 -3.21 -16.52 -14.87
CA ALA A 183 -3.71 -16.30 -13.53
C ALA A 183 -4.34 -14.88 -13.41
N PRO A 184 -5.46 -14.72 -12.71
CA PRO A 184 -6.09 -13.41 -12.48
C PRO A 184 -5.32 -12.59 -11.45
N VAL A 185 -4.15 -12.07 -11.83
CA VAL A 185 -3.30 -11.26 -10.97
C VAL A 185 -2.94 -9.94 -11.63
N ILE A 186 -2.90 -8.88 -10.82
CA ILE A 186 -2.45 -7.55 -11.21
C ILE A 186 -1.16 -7.25 -10.48
N PHE A 187 -0.10 -7.02 -11.24
CA PHE A 187 1.21 -6.63 -10.74
C PHE A 187 1.30 -5.11 -10.75
N LEU A 188 1.15 -4.48 -9.58
CA LEU A 188 1.25 -3.03 -9.40
C LEU A 188 2.69 -2.65 -9.14
N CYS A 189 3.34 -2.07 -10.13
CA CYS A 189 4.70 -1.54 -10.04
C CYS A 189 4.67 -0.03 -9.84
N ARG A 190 5.37 0.48 -8.85
CA ARG A 190 5.65 1.92 -8.70
C ARG A 190 7.03 2.21 -9.23
N SER A 191 7.13 3.09 -10.23
CA SER A 191 8.38 3.50 -10.85
C SER A 191 8.55 5.01 -10.81
N ALA A 192 9.79 5.49 -10.84
CA ALA A 192 10.07 6.92 -10.88
C ALA A 192 10.06 7.46 -12.32
N VAL A 193 9.61 8.72 -12.46
CA VAL A 193 9.87 9.49 -13.69
C VAL A 193 11.39 9.60 -13.86
N ARG A 194 11.88 9.23 -15.03
CA ARG A 194 13.31 9.33 -15.32
C ARG A 194 13.68 10.77 -15.65
N THR A 195 14.50 11.36 -14.78
CA THR A 195 15.16 12.63 -15.10
C THR A 195 16.44 12.31 -15.91
N VAL A 196 16.65 13.04 -16.98
CA VAL A 196 17.88 12.91 -17.78
C VAL A 196 19.09 13.10 -16.87
N GLY A 197 19.96 12.08 -16.79
CA GLY A 197 21.14 12.10 -15.92
C GLY A 197 20.97 11.45 -14.55
N ALA A 198 19.78 10.97 -14.18
CA ALA A 198 19.61 10.17 -12.95
C ALA A 198 20.02 8.73 -13.19
N GLU A 199 20.97 8.23 -12.41
CA GLU A 199 21.40 6.82 -12.44
C GLU A 199 20.39 5.86 -11.76
N ILE A 200 19.33 6.41 -11.17
CA ILE A 200 18.34 5.66 -10.41
C ILE A 200 17.22 5.19 -11.34
N GLY A 201 16.93 3.91 -11.31
CA GLY A 201 15.87 3.26 -12.07
C GLY A 201 16.39 2.27 -13.12
N THR A 202 15.48 1.52 -13.73
CA THR A 202 15.84 0.54 -14.77
C THR A 202 15.99 1.22 -16.14
N ALA A 203 16.92 0.72 -16.98
CA ALA A 203 17.15 1.27 -18.33
C ALA A 203 15.91 1.26 -19.23
N THR A 204 14.94 0.40 -18.94
CA THR A 204 13.71 0.18 -19.70
C THR A 204 12.53 0.21 -18.72
N PRO A 205 11.39 0.84 -19.05
CA PRO A 205 10.19 0.78 -18.24
C PRO A 205 9.83 -0.66 -17.85
N VAL A 206 9.35 -0.85 -16.62
CA VAL A 206 8.98 -2.20 -16.15
C VAL A 206 7.84 -2.78 -16.98
N ALA A 207 6.92 -1.93 -17.45
CA ALA A 207 5.87 -2.30 -18.40
C ALA A 207 6.41 -2.97 -19.68
N ALA A 208 7.51 -2.47 -20.22
CA ALA A 208 8.12 -3.08 -21.40
C ALA A 208 8.69 -4.49 -21.15
N ARG A 209 9.10 -4.78 -19.91
CA ARG A 209 9.54 -6.13 -19.51
C ARG A 209 8.38 -7.11 -19.46
N ALA A 210 7.17 -6.67 -19.10
CA ALA A 210 5.99 -7.53 -19.06
C ALA A 210 5.70 -8.19 -20.42
N ALA A 211 5.96 -7.48 -21.51
CA ALA A 211 5.78 -7.99 -22.87
C ALA A 211 6.63 -9.25 -23.15
N THR A 212 7.81 -9.41 -22.54
CA THR A 212 8.67 -10.60 -22.72
C THR A 212 8.05 -11.88 -22.17
N TYR A 213 7.08 -11.75 -21.25
CA TYR A 213 6.29 -12.85 -20.68
C TYR A 213 4.93 -13.00 -21.36
N GLY A 214 4.59 -12.16 -22.34
CA GLY A 214 3.26 -12.11 -22.92
C GLY A 214 2.20 -11.55 -21.97
N VAL A 215 2.61 -10.75 -20.98
CA VAL A 215 1.72 -10.10 -20.00
C VAL A 215 1.32 -8.72 -20.52
N ARG A 216 0.01 -8.43 -20.50
CA ARG A 216 -0.50 -7.08 -20.78
C ARG A 216 0.11 -6.08 -19.80
N SER A 217 0.49 -4.92 -20.31
CA SER A 217 0.97 -3.84 -19.43
C SER A 217 0.29 -2.52 -19.75
N VAL A 218 0.17 -1.69 -18.73
CA VAL A 218 -0.39 -0.33 -18.80
C VAL A 218 0.51 0.57 -17.97
N ARG A 219 0.80 1.76 -18.48
CA ARG A 219 1.52 2.81 -17.76
C ARG A 219 0.56 3.95 -17.44
N VAL A 220 0.55 4.39 -16.20
CA VAL A 220 -0.35 5.44 -15.71
C VAL A 220 0.42 6.48 -14.89
N ASP A 221 -0.02 7.73 -14.96
CA ASP A 221 0.46 8.79 -14.08
C ASP A 221 0.03 8.49 -12.65
N GLY A 222 0.98 8.11 -11.80
CA GLY A 222 0.72 7.70 -10.41
C GLY A 222 0.26 8.84 -9.49
N SER A 223 0.37 10.11 -9.92
CA SER A 223 -0.18 11.25 -9.21
C SER A 223 -1.64 11.57 -9.60
N ASP A 224 -2.18 10.90 -10.62
CA ASP A 224 -3.54 11.07 -11.12
C ASP A 224 -4.45 9.97 -10.57
N ALA A 225 -5.19 10.26 -9.50
CA ALA A 225 -6.04 9.29 -8.83
C ALA A 225 -7.14 8.71 -9.73
N LEU A 226 -7.66 9.51 -10.66
CA LEU A 226 -8.72 9.06 -11.57
C LEU A 226 -8.15 8.15 -12.67
N ALA A 227 -6.97 8.47 -13.21
CA ALA A 227 -6.28 7.62 -14.16
C ALA A 227 -5.88 6.28 -13.55
N VAL A 228 -5.34 6.29 -12.32
CA VAL A 228 -5.02 5.07 -11.57
C VAL A 228 -6.26 4.20 -11.35
N PHE A 229 -7.36 4.81 -10.89
CA PHE A 229 -8.63 4.10 -10.69
C PHE A 229 -9.14 3.47 -12.00
N GLN A 230 -9.15 4.22 -13.10
CA GLN A 230 -9.61 3.74 -14.41
C GLN A 230 -8.75 2.57 -14.91
N ALA A 231 -7.42 2.74 -14.91
CA ALA A 231 -6.49 1.70 -15.36
C ALA A 231 -6.61 0.42 -14.52
N MET A 232 -6.75 0.59 -13.20
CA MET A 232 -6.94 -0.53 -12.28
C MET A 232 -8.28 -1.24 -12.53
N ARG A 233 -9.38 -0.51 -12.75
CA ARG A 233 -10.69 -1.09 -13.07
C ARG A 233 -10.64 -1.93 -14.34
N GLU A 234 -10.02 -1.41 -15.40
CA GLU A 234 -9.85 -2.15 -16.65
C GLU A 234 -9.02 -3.43 -16.46
N ALA A 235 -7.93 -3.36 -15.67
CA ALA A 235 -7.10 -4.51 -15.36
C ALA A 235 -7.85 -5.55 -14.53
N HIS A 236 -8.61 -5.11 -13.52
CA HIS A 236 -9.43 -5.93 -12.65
C HIS A 236 -10.53 -6.67 -13.43
N ASP A 237 -11.27 -5.93 -14.25
CA ASP A 237 -12.31 -6.49 -15.11
C ASP A 237 -11.74 -7.50 -16.12
N SER A 238 -10.57 -7.21 -16.68
CA SER A 238 -9.88 -8.13 -17.58
C SER A 238 -9.48 -9.42 -16.86
N ALA A 239 -8.88 -9.31 -15.67
CA ALA A 239 -8.46 -10.45 -14.87
C ALA A 239 -9.63 -11.37 -14.51
N ARG A 240 -10.75 -10.81 -14.04
CA ARG A 240 -11.96 -11.56 -13.69
C ARG A 240 -12.61 -12.26 -14.88
N ARG A 241 -12.56 -11.67 -16.07
CA ARG A 241 -13.05 -12.29 -17.33
C ARG A 241 -12.07 -13.30 -17.96
N GLY A 242 -10.99 -13.68 -17.24
CA GLY A 242 -10.02 -14.65 -17.72
C GLY A 242 -9.00 -14.07 -18.73
N GLY A 243 -8.87 -12.74 -18.80
CA GLY A 243 -7.87 -12.05 -19.63
C GLY A 243 -6.42 -12.37 -19.25
N GLY A 244 -6.21 -12.94 -18.06
CA GLY A 244 -4.88 -13.26 -17.53
C GLY A 244 -4.26 -12.09 -16.76
N PRO A 245 -2.94 -12.16 -16.49
CA PRO A 245 -2.26 -11.15 -15.69
C PRO A 245 -2.12 -9.82 -16.41
N THR A 246 -2.08 -8.73 -15.63
CA THR A 246 -1.76 -7.38 -16.11
C THR A 246 -0.68 -6.78 -15.23
N LEU A 247 0.32 -6.12 -15.82
CA LEU A 247 1.25 -5.26 -15.10
C LEU A 247 0.79 -3.80 -15.25
N LEU A 248 0.47 -3.17 -14.13
CA LEU A 248 0.14 -1.76 -14.02
C LEU A 248 1.35 -1.01 -13.48
N GLU A 249 2.01 -0.21 -14.31
CA GLU A 249 3.14 0.63 -13.92
C GLU A 249 2.65 2.05 -13.61
N ALA A 250 2.58 2.38 -12.31
CA ALA A 250 2.29 3.73 -11.83
C ALA A 250 3.59 4.54 -11.76
N VAL A 251 3.69 5.55 -12.62
CA VAL A 251 4.88 6.40 -12.75
C VAL A 251 4.74 7.60 -11.82
N LEU A 252 5.70 7.78 -10.92
CA LEU A 252 5.70 8.77 -9.86
C LEU A 252 6.90 9.70 -9.97
N GLU A 253 6.85 10.86 -9.33
CA GLU A 253 8.03 11.69 -9.14
C GLU A 253 9.06 11.02 -8.21
N PRO A 254 10.37 11.27 -8.41
CA PRO A 254 11.41 10.67 -7.58
C PRO A 254 11.22 10.92 -6.08
N ALA A 255 10.88 12.15 -5.66
CA ALA A 255 10.62 12.48 -4.25
C ALA A 255 9.52 11.60 -3.64
N ALA A 256 8.44 11.31 -4.38
CA ALA A 256 7.39 10.39 -3.95
C ALA A 256 7.90 8.94 -3.81
N MET A 257 8.86 8.54 -4.65
CA MET A 257 9.43 7.18 -4.58
C MET A 257 10.27 6.96 -3.32
N PHE A 258 10.91 8.00 -2.80
CA PHE A 258 11.76 7.90 -1.60
C PHE A 258 11.06 8.27 -0.30
N GLY A 259 9.81 8.76 -0.37
CA GLY A 259 9.03 9.17 0.81
C GLY A 259 9.62 10.39 1.51
N GLU A 260 10.36 11.23 0.76
CA GLU A 260 10.99 12.42 1.31
C GLU A 260 9.92 13.41 1.78
N GLU A 261 10.00 13.82 3.04
CA GLU A 261 9.22 14.94 3.56
C GLU A 261 9.91 16.25 3.13
N PRO A 262 9.16 17.30 2.72
CA PRO A 262 9.75 18.62 2.60
C PRO A 262 10.16 19.09 4.00
N ASP A 263 11.34 19.69 4.12
CA ASP A 263 11.68 20.43 5.31
C ASP A 263 10.59 21.47 5.63
N ASP A 264 10.27 21.66 6.91
CA ASP A 264 9.38 22.74 7.38
C ASP A 264 9.84 24.14 6.89
N ALA A 265 11.05 24.23 6.36
CA ALA A 265 11.68 25.40 5.75
C ALA A 265 11.35 25.64 4.26
N GLY A 266 10.41 24.87 3.67
CA GLY A 266 9.93 25.08 2.30
C GLY A 266 10.67 24.31 1.21
N GLY A 267 11.46 23.29 1.58
CA GLY A 267 12.09 22.38 0.64
C GLY A 267 11.13 21.32 0.11
N GLY A 268 10.84 21.32 -1.18
CA GLY A 268 10.34 20.16 -1.90
C GLY A 268 8.84 19.90 -1.85
N ALA A 269 8.02 20.90 -2.24
CA ALA A 269 6.69 20.56 -2.73
C ALA A 269 6.83 19.52 -3.86
N LEU A 270 6.07 18.41 -3.81
CA LEU A 270 5.98 17.52 -4.96
C LEU A 270 5.42 18.33 -6.14
N ALA A 271 6.13 18.39 -7.26
CA ALA A 271 5.67 19.14 -8.44
C ALA A 271 4.32 18.57 -8.94
N ALA A 272 4.04 17.30 -8.64
CA ALA A 272 2.75 16.64 -8.86
C ALA A 272 2.24 15.97 -7.58
N ASP A 273 1.84 16.77 -6.58
CA ASP A 273 1.22 16.25 -5.35
C ASP A 273 -0.16 15.64 -5.68
N PRO A 274 -0.36 14.33 -5.49
CA PRO A 274 -1.61 13.66 -5.85
C PRO A 274 -2.82 14.16 -5.06
N VAL A 275 -2.63 14.55 -3.79
CA VAL A 275 -3.72 15.09 -2.95
C VAL A 275 -4.11 16.48 -3.43
N ALA A 276 -3.14 17.36 -3.67
CA ALA A 276 -3.41 18.70 -4.18
C ALA A 276 -4.10 18.64 -5.55
N ARG A 277 -3.63 17.76 -6.44
CA ARG A 277 -4.20 17.60 -7.78
C ARG A 277 -5.68 17.18 -7.75
N LEU A 278 -6.05 16.22 -6.90
CA LEU A 278 -7.44 15.80 -6.77
C LEU A 278 -8.29 16.86 -6.04
N ARG A 279 -7.73 17.59 -5.08
CA ARG A 279 -8.39 18.72 -4.44
C ARG A 279 -8.74 19.79 -5.47
N ASP A 280 -7.76 20.23 -6.25
CA ASP A 280 -7.95 21.28 -7.25
C ASP A 280 -9.07 20.93 -8.25
N TYR A 281 -9.16 19.65 -8.64
CA TYR A 281 -10.28 19.14 -9.43
C TYR A 281 -11.62 19.27 -8.71
N LEU A 282 -11.70 18.83 -7.45
CA LEU A 282 -12.93 18.88 -6.66
C LEU A 282 -13.39 20.32 -6.40
N GLU A 283 -12.47 21.26 -6.16
CA GLU A 283 -12.76 22.68 -5.98
C GLU A 283 -13.30 23.29 -7.28
N GLN A 284 -12.66 23.03 -8.42
CA GLN A 284 -13.14 23.52 -9.73
C GLN A 284 -14.53 23.00 -10.09
N CYS A 285 -14.87 21.79 -9.65
CA CYS A 285 -16.19 21.22 -9.84
C CYS A 285 -17.20 21.62 -8.75
N GLY A 286 -16.83 22.49 -7.80
CA GLY A 286 -17.70 22.92 -6.71
C GLY A 286 -18.09 21.80 -5.73
N ARG A 287 -17.31 20.71 -5.67
CA ARG A 287 -17.56 19.54 -4.81
C ARG A 287 -16.81 19.60 -3.48
N TRP A 288 -15.82 20.47 -3.39
CA TRP A 288 -14.98 20.70 -2.21
C TRP A 288 -14.66 22.17 -2.07
N ASP A 289 -14.33 22.61 -0.87
CA ASP A 289 -13.96 24.00 -0.57
C ASP A 289 -13.03 24.05 0.66
N ALA A 290 -12.43 25.22 0.89
CA ALA A 290 -11.48 25.44 1.97
C ALA A 290 -12.11 25.23 3.37
N ALA A 291 -13.41 25.49 3.55
CA ALA A 291 -14.08 25.31 4.84
C ALA A 291 -14.23 23.81 5.17
N ARG A 292 -14.62 23.01 4.18
CA ARG A 292 -14.67 21.53 4.30
C ARG A 292 -13.29 20.93 4.53
N GLU A 293 -12.28 21.45 3.86
CA GLU A 293 -10.90 21.01 4.04
C GLU A 293 -10.44 21.20 5.48
N GLU A 294 -10.65 22.40 6.06
CA GLU A 294 -10.25 22.71 7.43
C GLU A 294 -11.03 21.91 8.47
N GLU A 295 -12.34 21.74 8.26
CA GLU A 295 -13.17 20.89 9.12
C GLU A 295 -12.68 19.44 9.09
N PHE A 296 -12.48 18.88 7.89
CA PHE A 296 -12.01 17.50 7.72
C PHE A 296 -10.61 17.32 8.34
N ALA A 297 -9.68 18.24 8.08
CA ALA A 297 -8.34 18.19 8.63
C ALA A 297 -8.33 18.25 10.16
N THR A 298 -9.21 19.04 10.76
CA THR A 298 -9.34 19.16 12.23
C THR A 298 -9.87 17.86 12.84
N GLN A 299 -10.95 17.31 12.29
CA GLN A 299 -11.52 16.04 12.73
C GLN A 299 -10.51 14.89 12.52
N LEU A 300 -9.76 14.91 11.43
CA LEU A 300 -8.78 13.87 11.13
C LEU A 300 -7.61 13.91 12.12
N ARG A 301 -7.07 15.10 12.44
CA ARG A 301 -6.03 15.25 13.47
C ARG A 301 -6.47 14.63 14.80
N GLN A 302 -7.67 15.01 15.26
CA GLN A 302 -8.22 14.46 16.49
C GLN A 302 -8.32 12.94 16.46
N ARG A 303 -8.86 12.37 15.39
CA ARG A 303 -9.01 10.91 15.23
C ARG A 303 -7.67 10.18 15.21
N VAL A 304 -6.65 10.74 14.58
CA VAL A 304 -5.29 10.19 14.55
C VAL A 304 -4.68 10.20 15.95
N ASP A 305 -4.80 11.32 16.66
CA ASP A 305 -4.26 11.49 18.03
C ASP A 305 -4.97 10.55 19.02
N GLU A 306 -6.30 10.43 18.94
CA GLU A 306 -7.08 9.51 19.76
C GLU A 306 -6.69 8.04 19.50
N ALA A 307 -6.51 7.66 18.23
CA ALA A 307 -6.11 6.31 17.86
C ALA A 307 -4.70 5.98 18.37
N LEU A 308 -3.76 6.92 18.24
CA LEU A 308 -2.42 6.75 18.76
C LEU A 308 -2.40 6.68 20.28
N ALA A 309 -3.10 7.61 20.98
CA ALA A 309 -3.16 7.59 22.43
C ALA A 309 -3.75 6.27 22.97
N ALA A 310 -4.79 5.77 22.31
CA ALA A 310 -5.37 4.49 22.65
C ALA A 310 -4.38 3.32 22.43
N ALA A 311 -3.62 3.33 21.33
CA ALA A 311 -2.60 2.31 21.07
C ALA A 311 -1.43 2.37 22.06
N ALA A 312 -1.00 3.58 22.43
CA ALA A 312 0.07 3.78 23.40
C ALA A 312 -0.31 3.38 24.84
N ALA A 313 -1.60 3.36 25.14
CA ALA A 313 -2.11 2.92 26.44
C ALA A 313 -2.17 1.39 26.59
N GLU A 314 -2.02 0.64 25.49
CA GLU A 314 -1.99 -0.83 25.55
C GLU A 314 -0.67 -1.36 26.13
N ALA A 315 -0.79 -2.52 26.80
CA ALA A 315 0.37 -3.19 27.36
C ALA A 315 1.31 -3.71 26.27
N GLN A 316 2.59 -3.79 26.60
CA GLN A 316 3.57 -4.50 25.78
C GLN A 316 3.40 -6.02 25.95
N PRO A 317 3.67 -6.83 24.91
CA PRO A 317 3.67 -8.27 25.01
C PRO A 317 4.71 -8.74 26.03
N ARG A 318 4.37 -9.74 26.84
CA ARG A 318 5.33 -10.37 27.76
C ARG A 318 6.25 -11.29 26.96
N GLY A 319 7.50 -11.47 27.42
CA GLY A 319 8.49 -12.36 26.80
C GLY A 319 7.97 -13.78 26.58
N GLU A 320 7.20 -14.31 27.53
CA GLU A 320 6.55 -15.62 27.38
C GLU A 320 5.68 -15.76 26.13
N SER A 321 5.07 -14.67 25.67
CA SER A 321 4.23 -14.66 24.46
C SER A 321 5.00 -15.01 23.19
N LEU A 322 6.32 -14.89 23.15
CA LEU A 322 7.16 -15.26 22.01
C LEU A 322 7.04 -16.74 21.64
N PHE A 323 6.76 -17.59 22.62
CA PHE A 323 6.68 -19.04 22.47
C PHE A 323 5.25 -19.54 22.24
N ALA A 324 4.25 -18.66 22.40
CA ALA A 324 2.86 -19.02 22.17
C ALA A 324 2.56 -19.08 20.66
N ASP A 325 1.57 -19.88 20.27
CA ASP A 325 1.02 -19.96 18.92
C ASP A 325 1.99 -20.42 17.81
N VAL A 326 3.16 -20.96 18.14
CA VAL A 326 4.16 -21.44 17.17
C VAL A 326 4.00 -22.93 16.90
N TYR A 327 3.78 -23.69 17.94
CA TYR A 327 3.57 -25.14 17.90
C TYR A 327 2.38 -25.53 18.77
N GLU A 328 1.68 -26.60 18.41
CA GLU A 328 0.63 -27.20 19.23
C GLU A 328 1.20 -27.70 20.57
N GLU A 329 2.34 -28.42 20.50
CA GLU A 329 3.16 -28.79 21.64
C GLU A 329 4.54 -28.14 21.50
N LEU A 330 4.96 -27.38 22.52
CA LEU A 330 6.23 -26.68 22.48
C LEU A 330 7.41 -27.68 22.51
N PRO A 331 8.29 -27.69 21.47
CA PRO A 331 9.47 -28.56 21.46
C PRO A 331 10.39 -28.25 22.62
N TRP A 332 11.14 -29.25 23.09
CA TRP A 332 12.01 -29.14 24.27
C TRP A 332 13.00 -27.96 24.18
N MET A 333 13.56 -27.71 23.00
CA MET A 333 14.47 -26.57 22.80
C MET A 333 13.81 -25.20 23.07
N LEU A 334 12.55 -25.04 22.69
CA LEU A 334 11.81 -23.80 22.95
C LEU A 334 11.30 -23.73 24.39
N GLN A 335 11.08 -24.88 25.06
CA GLN A 335 10.79 -24.90 26.48
C GLN A 335 12.00 -24.40 27.28
N GLU A 336 13.21 -24.88 26.97
CA GLU A 336 14.45 -24.45 27.60
C GLU A 336 14.71 -22.95 27.38
N GLN A 337 14.53 -22.45 26.13
CA GLN A 337 14.66 -21.02 25.83
C GLN A 337 13.63 -20.16 26.56
N ARG A 338 12.39 -20.64 26.71
CA ARG A 338 11.37 -19.95 27.47
C ARG A 338 11.73 -19.87 28.96
N GLU A 339 12.16 -20.97 29.56
CA GLU A 339 12.60 -21.01 30.94
C GLU A 339 13.75 -20.04 31.18
N GLN A 340 14.76 -20.05 30.33
CA GLN A 340 15.89 -19.12 30.40
C GLN A 340 15.43 -17.64 30.30
N LEU A 341 14.53 -17.31 29.37
CA LEU A 341 14.01 -15.94 29.23
C LEU A 341 13.26 -15.49 30.48
N LEU A 342 12.43 -16.34 31.07
CA LEU A 342 11.67 -16.04 32.28
C LEU A 342 12.57 -15.86 33.53
N GLU A 343 13.67 -16.61 33.61
CA GLU A 343 14.68 -16.43 34.66
C GLU A 343 15.36 -15.05 34.52
N GLU A 344 15.78 -14.67 33.29
CA GLU A 344 16.40 -13.38 33.00
C GLU A 344 15.45 -12.18 33.25
N GLU A 345 14.16 -12.33 32.93
CA GLU A 345 13.14 -11.29 33.22
C GLU A 345 12.92 -11.16 34.73
N GLY A 346 12.85 -12.27 35.47
CA GLY A 346 12.69 -12.27 36.93
C GLY A 346 13.88 -11.62 37.68
N GLU A 347 15.10 -11.75 37.15
CA GLU A 347 16.30 -11.09 37.68
C GLU A 347 16.33 -9.58 37.40
N ARG A 348 15.67 -9.08 36.34
CA ARG A 348 15.60 -7.64 36.01
C ARG A 348 14.55 -6.89 36.85
N ASP A 349 13.50 -7.59 37.27
CA ASP A 349 12.39 -7.00 38.04
C ASP A 349 12.61 -7.05 39.57
N GLY A 350 13.67 -7.72 40.06
CA GLY A 350 14.07 -7.81 41.47
C GLY A 350 15.24 -6.89 41.81
#